data_3bd1f7c9d589a5854e39467fb7f3d9d9
#
_entry.id   3bd1f7c9d589a5854e39467fb7f3d9d9
#
_cell.length_a   1.000
_cell.length_b   1.000
_cell.length_c   1.000
_cell.angle_alpha   90.00
_cell.angle_beta   90.00
_cell.angle_gamma   90.00
#
_symmetry.space_group_name_H-M   'P 1'
#
loop_
_entity.id
_entity.type
_entity.pdbx_description
1 polymer ?
#
loop_
_entity_poly.entity_id
_entity_poly.type
_entity_poly.pdbx_seq_one_letter_code
_entity_poly.pdbx_strand_id
1 'polypeptide(L)'
;MAAKVQIFFETNNSLNKNLCEILFMSEKSCIFVGKLKLNIDIMKHSWKYANIGGNTRVVIKDGSDIQHLSELDEKLWTVLACPVSGLEIAEESLRCMDSDNDNKIHIHDVVVTADWLCTMLKDPQILFEAKASLSLDDIQDESVLAVATPLAVNGIVTLEDVKTAIASVAVETQSVPEAPYSAEIIKAYKDCQDSYNQYFATVRLQSIGLATLPADAVAPGMTEEQYAEMGKKISEYESSKAAIESSNAAALSAAQSQYKPLEKLLLLSRDFCTLLRNFVSFQDFYSKRGKALLGRGAEDESPWAIFQAGTLIIDQRACNLCLQVSDMAKHNVQAPDSGMFLIYCQCTLHKTGEKKQIVAAMTVGDIRNLKVGKNALFYDRQGRDWEAEVVKIIDNPISIGQAFWSPYRKLGEWVTGLINKSAAEKEKKSFDDMTAKLQSSTDKSADKPATPAPFDIAKFAGIFAAIGMAIGAIGTFLTGLLNEVGEMAKNGWWAIPTLIVCILLAISGPSMILAWMKLRKRNLAPLLNANGWAINADAIVSVMFGNTLTDQAQFPILKIKKPGLSKGGKWAIAVAAILVGIAVAVVTLYLCGLRVCACFI
;
A
#
# COMPACT_ATOMS: atom_id res chain seq x y z
N MET A 1 -38.87 -54.34 -26.28
CA MET A 1 -38.64 -53.86 -27.67
C MET A 1 -37.84 -52.56 -27.55
N ALA A 2 -36.56 -52.58 -27.91
CA ALA A 2 -35.68 -51.42 -27.79
C ALA A 2 -35.84 -50.59 -29.08
N ALA A 3 -36.34 -49.38 -28.95
CA ALA A 3 -36.39 -48.40 -30.05
C ALA A 3 -34.98 -47.92 -30.38
N LYS A 4 -34.52 -48.08 -31.62
CA LYS A 4 -33.28 -47.48 -32.08
C LYS A 4 -33.51 -45.98 -32.28
N VAL A 5 -32.83 -45.18 -31.51
CA VAL A 5 -32.75 -43.71 -31.68
C VAL A 5 -31.62 -43.43 -32.67
N GLN A 6 -31.93 -42.87 -33.83
CA GLN A 6 -30.96 -42.44 -34.80
C GLN A 6 -30.92 -40.91 -34.80
N ILE A 7 -29.79 -40.37 -34.35
CA ILE A 7 -29.55 -38.92 -34.26
C ILE A 7 -28.87 -38.50 -35.56
N PHE A 8 -29.56 -37.68 -36.38
CA PHE A 8 -28.95 -37.01 -37.53
C PHE A 8 -28.49 -35.62 -37.11
N PHE A 9 -27.21 -35.37 -37.23
CA PHE A 9 -26.65 -34.02 -37.14
C PHE A 9 -26.54 -33.45 -38.57
N GLU A 10 -27.35 -32.46 -38.93
CA GLU A 10 -27.06 -31.59 -40.06
C GLU A 10 -26.21 -30.41 -39.55
N THR A 11 -24.96 -30.40 -39.97
CA THR A 11 -24.05 -29.26 -39.79
C THR A 11 -24.29 -28.27 -40.92
N ASN A 12 -25.14 -27.27 -40.70
CA ASN A 12 -25.14 -26.07 -41.53
C ASN A 12 -24.31 -24.99 -40.82
N ASN A 13 -23.16 -24.70 -41.42
CA ASN A 13 -22.33 -23.56 -41.13
C ASN A 13 -23.08 -22.27 -41.45
N SER A 14 -23.63 -21.61 -40.48
CA SER A 14 -23.71 -20.18 -40.26
C SER A 14 -24.93 -19.80 -39.40
N LEU A 15 -24.66 -19.11 -38.30
CA LEU A 15 -25.62 -18.28 -37.56
C LEU A 15 -26.88 -18.98 -36.99
N ASN A 16 -26.74 -19.68 -35.93
CA ASN A 16 -27.59 -19.70 -34.74
C ASN A 16 -27.29 -20.93 -33.89
N LYS A 17 -26.43 -20.78 -32.91
CA LYS A 17 -25.98 -21.85 -31.99
C LYS A 17 -27.04 -22.31 -30.97
N ASN A 18 -28.32 -21.98 -31.14
CA ASN A 18 -29.31 -22.22 -30.08
C ASN A 18 -30.54 -23.05 -30.48
N LEU A 19 -30.54 -23.74 -31.62
CA LEU A 19 -31.67 -24.60 -31.98
C LEU A 19 -31.18 -25.91 -32.60
N CYS A 20 -31.18 -26.97 -31.81
CA CYS A 20 -31.15 -28.34 -32.33
C CYS A 20 -32.59 -28.84 -32.51
N GLU A 21 -32.96 -29.17 -33.72
CA GLU A 21 -34.21 -29.92 -33.97
C GLU A 21 -33.93 -31.42 -33.87
N ILE A 22 -34.58 -32.07 -32.90
CA ILE A 22 -34.52 -33.53 -32.76
C ILE A 22 -35.76 -34.12 -33.42
N LEU A 23 -35.56 -34.83 -34.53
CA LEU A 23 -36.61 -35.61 -35.19
C LEU A 23 -36.65 -37.02 -34.57
N PHE A 24 -37.73 -37.36 -33.90
CA PHE A 24 -38.04 -38.73 -33.49
C PHE A 24 -38.85 -39.43 -34.58
N MET A 25 -38.27 -40.42 -35.24
CA MET A 25 -39.02 -41.28 -36.14
C MET A 25 -39.37 -42.58 -35.42
N SER A 26 -40.65 -42.85 -35.27
CA SER A 26 -41.20 -44.18 -34.89
C SER A 26 -41.86 -44.78 -36.13
N GLU A 27 -41.71 -46.10 -36.30
CA GLU A 27 -42.09 -46.87 -37.50
C GLU A 27 -43.56 -46.78 -37.92
N LYS A 28 -44.42 -46.04 -37.27
CA LYS A 28 -45.85 -45.95 -37.63
C LYS A 28 -46.53 -44.57 -37.57
N SER A 29 -45.88 -43.49 -37.21
CA SER A 29 -46.52 -42.17 -37.30
C SER A 29 -45.54 -41.05 -37.01
N CYS A 30 -45.48 -40.01 -37.85
CA CYS A 30 -44.88 -38.73 -37.51
C CYS A 30 -45.74 -37.97 -36.51
N ILE A 31 -45.37 -38.00 -35.24
CA ILE A 31 -46.21 -37.39 -34.20
C ILE A 31 -45.43 -36.41 -33.35
N PHE A 32 -44.64 -35.61 -33.65
CA PHE A 32 -44.31 -34.44 -32.83
C PHE A 32 -43.04 -33.76 -33.31
N VAL A 33 -43.15 -32.55 -33.82
CA VAL A 33 -42.04 -31.60 -33.87
C VAL A 33 -42.07 -30.81 -32.58
N GLY A 34 -41.33 -31.27 -31.61
CA GLY A 34 -41.11 -30.53 -30.37
C GLY A 34 -39.85 -29.68 -30.49
N LYS A 35 -39.95 -28.36 -30.42
CA LYS A 35 -38.78 -27.50 -30.16
C LYS A 35 -38.28 -27.76 -28.77
N LEU A 36 -37.36 -28.70 -28.61
CA LEU A 36 -36.56 -28.78 -27.38
C LEU A 36 -35.50 -27.69 -27.46
N LYS A 37 -35.63 -26.68 -26.63
CA LYS A 37 -34.50 -25.82 -26.26
C LYS A 37 -33.54 -26.70 -25.47
N LEU A 38 -32.63 -27.38 -26.17
CA LEU A 38 -31.45 -27.85 -25.48
C LEU A 38 -30.70 -26.57 -25.07
N ASN A 39 -30.79 -26.22 -23.77
CA ASN A 39 -29.70 -25.52 -23.13
C ASN A 39 -28.52 -26.51 -23.20
N ILE A 40 -27.76 -26.45 -24.28
CA ILE A 40 -26.37 -26.88 -24.19
C ILE A 40 -25.76 -25.85 -23.25
N ASP A 41 -25.77 -26.14 -21.95
CA ASP A 41 -24.76 -25.65 -21.06
C ASP A 41 -23.45 -26.13 -21.69
N ILE A 42 -22.88 -25.32 -22.61
CA ILE A 42 -21.45 -25.34 -22.88
C ILE A 42 -20.89 -25.32 -21.48
N MET A 43 -20.20 -26.38 -21.06
CA MET A 43 -19.74 -26.54 -19.70
C MET A 43 -18.98 -25.28 -19.36
N LYS A 44 -19.67 -24.33 -18.73
CA LYS A 44 -19.03 -23.10 -18.22
C LYS A 44 -17.98 -23.57 -17.25
N HIS A 45 -16.80 -22.96 -17.35
CA HIS A 45 -15.72 -23.26 -16.43
C HIS A 45 -16.22 -23.22 -14.98
N SER A 46 -15.90 -24.24 -14.20
CA SER A 46 -16.34 -24.36 -12.81
C SER A 46 -15.36 -23.64 -11.89
N TRP A 47 -15.66 -22.38 -11.58
CA TRP A 47 -14.87 -21.59 -10.66
C TRP A 47 -14.85 -22.16 -9.24
N LYS A 48 -13.69 -22.13 -8.62
CA LYS A 48 -13.53 -22.50 -7.21
C LYS A 48 -13.71 -21.26 -6.33
N TYR A 49 -14.48 -21.40 -5.26
CA TYR A 49 -14.77 -20.31 -4.33
C TYR A 49 -14.22 -20.60 -2.95
N ALA A 50 -13.75 -19.56 -2.25
CA ALA A 50 -13.37 -19.62 -0.85
C ALA A 50 -13.79 -18.35 -0.12
N ASN A 51 -13.92 -18.43 1.21
CA ASN A 51 -14.13 -17.26 2.04
C ASN A 51 -12.77 -16.57 2.27
N ILE A 52 -12.56 -15.43 1.63
CA ILE A 52 -11.32 -14.67 1.67
C ILE A 52 -11.64 -13.24 2.12
N GLY A 53 -11.05 -12.80 3.23
CA GLY A 53 -11.26 -11.45 3.75
C GLY A 53 -12.70 -11.16 4.18
N GLY A 54 -13.45 -12.19 4.58
CA GLY A 54 -14.84 -12.06 5.04
C GLY A 54 -15.89 -12.15 3.93
N ASN A 55 -15.48 -12.25 2.65
CA ASN A 55 -16.36 -12.40 1.50
C ASN A 55 -16.07 -13.70 0.74
N THR A 56 -17.08 -14.25 0.07
CA THR A 56 -16.90 -15.38 -0.86
C THR A 56 -16.29 -14.84 -2.14
N ARG A 57 -15.11 -15.36 -2.53
CA ARG A 57 -14.34 -14.91 -3.68
C ARG A 57 -13.89 -16.08 -4.53
N VAL A 58 -13.62 -15.81 -5.80
CA VAL A 58 -13.02 -16.75 -6.73
C VAL A 58 -11.55 -16.98 -6.34
N VAL A 59 -11.12 -18.22 -6.41
CA VAL A 59 -9.73 -18.63 -6.15
C VAL A 59 -9.11 -19.13 -7.43
N ILE A 60 -8.04 -18.50 -7.85
CA ILE A 60 -7.24 -18.91 -9.01
C ILE A 60 -6.24 -19.98 -8.54
N LYS A 61 -6.29 -21.19 -9.13
CA LYS A 61 -5.49 -22.33 -8.69
C LYS A 61 -4.70 -23.04 -9.78
N ASP A 62 -5.20 -23.04 -10.99
CA ASP A 62 -4.60 -23.83 -12.08
C ASP A 62 -4.67 -23.08 -13.42
N GLY A 63 -3.95 -23.60 -14.42
CA GLY A 63 -3.86 -23.02 -15.75
C GLY A 63 -5.22 -22.95 -16.46
N SER A 64 -6.16 -23.84 -16.13
CA SER A 64 -7.52 -23.81 -16.68
C SER A 64 -8.28 -22.57 -16.23
N ASP A 65 -8.06 -22.08 -15.00
CA ASP A 65 -8.66 -20.83 -14.53
C ASP A 65 -8.17 -19.63 -15.38
N ILE A 66 -6.91 -19.66 -15.83
CA ILE A 66 -6.35 -18.60 -16.70
C ILE A 66 -6.96 -18.66 -18.10
N GLN A 67 -7.12 -19.86 -18.68
CA GLN A 67 -7.70 -20.05 -20.02
C GLN A 67 -9.15 -19.55 -20.14
N HIS A 68 -9.89 -19.58 -19.03
CA HIS A 68 -11.31 -19.18 -19.00
C HIS A 68 -11.52 -17.81 -18.34
N LEU A 69 -10.46 -17.04 -18.12
CA LEU A 69 -10.52 -15.80 -17.37
C LEU A 69 -11.49 -14.77 -17.97
N SER A 70 -11.64 -14.77 -19.30
CA SER A 70 -12.61 -13.96 -20.04
C SER A 70 -14.08 -14.28 -19.75
N GLU A 71 -14.36 -15.48 -19.18
CA GLU A 71 -15.72 -15.88 -18.76
C GLU A 71 -16.07 -15.41 -17.34
N LEU A 72 -15.11 -14.90 -16.58
CA LEU A 72 -15.33 -14.45 -15.20
C LEU A 72 -16.04 -13.10 -15.18
N ASP A 73 -17.25 -13.07 -14.59
CA ASP A 73 -18.03 -11.83 -14.45
C ASP A 73 -17.21 -10.77 -13.70
N GLU A 74 -17.12 -9.56 -14.25
CA GLU A 74 -16.38 -8.42 -13.68
C GLU A 74 -16.79 -8.09 -12.23
N LYS A 75 -18.06 -8.35 -11.88
CA LYS A 75 -18.59 -8.15 -10.53
C LYS A 75 -17.95 -9.05 -9.47
N LEU A 76 -17.33 -10.17 -9.89
CA LEU A 76 -16.64 -11.10 -9.00
C LEU A 76 -15.19 -10.73 -8.75
N TRP A 77 -14.63 -9.79 -9.50
CA TRP A 77 -13.29 -9.29 -9.28
C TRP A 77 -13.23 -8.39 -8.06
N THR A 78 -12.21 -8.54 -7.25
CA THR A 78 -11.99 -7.67 -6.07
C THR A 78 -11.44 -6.32 -6.45
N VAL A 79 -10.59 -6.27 -7.47
CA VAL A 79 -9.96 -5.07 -8.00
C VAL A 79 -10.45 -4.86 -9.42
N LEU A 80 -10.89 -3.65 -9.75
CA LEU A 80 -11.30 -3.25 -11.09
C LEU A 80 -10.17 -2.55 -11.84
N ALA A 81 -9.34 -1.80 -11.12
CA ALA A 81 -8.15 -1.15 -11.64
C ALA A 81 -7.10 -0.92 -10.56
N CYS A 82 -5.81 -0.95 -10.93
CA CYS A 82 -4.70 -0.53 -10.07
C CYS A 82 -3.69 0.33 -10.86
N PRO A 83 -2.91 1.21 -10.19
CA PRO A 83 -1.86 1.97 -10.84
C PRO A 83 -0.69 1.06 -11.24
N VAL A 84 0.05 1.43 -12.29
CA VAL A 84 1.28 0.73 -12.72
C VAL A 84 2.44 0.99 -11.77
N SER A 85 2.47 2.13 -11.06
CA SER A 85 3.54 2.52 -10.16
C SER A 85 3.17 2.35 -8.68
N GLY A 86 4.18 2.21 -7.83
CA GLY A 86 4.00 2.11 -6.37
C GLY A 86 3.56 0.73 -5.88
N LEU A 87 3.66 -0.30 -6.72
CA LEU A 87 3.42 -1.68 -6.39
C LEU A 87 4.74 -2.43 -6.20
N GLU A 88 4.69 -3.47 -5.41
CA GLU A 88 5.84 -4.35 -5.16
C GLU A 88 5.89 -5.51 -6.18
N ILE A 89 5.80 -5.16 -7.43
CA ILE A 89 5.95 -5.99 -8.61
C ILE A 89 6.73 -5.17 -9.64
N ALA A 90 7.44 -5.82 -10.55
CA ALA A 90 8.25 -5.09 -11.51
C ALA A 90 7.38 -4.18 -12.39
N GLU A 91 7.70 -2.89 -12.43
CA GLU A 91 6.98 -1.91 -13.24
C GLU A 91 7.06 -2.26 -14.74
N GLU A 92 8.19 -2.86 -15.19
CA GLU A 92 8.36 -3.37 -16.54
C GLU A 92 7.27 -4.40 -16.91
N SER A 93 6.96 -5.33 -15.99
CA SER A 93 5.90 -6.33 -16.19
C SER A 93 4.51 -5.69 -16.26
N LEU A 94 4.23 -4.69 -15.41
CA LEU A 94 2.96 -3.97 -15.43
C LEU A 94 2.81 -3.16 -16.71
N ARG A 95 3.85 -2.46 -17.16
CA ARG A 95 3.84 -1.73 -18.44
C ARG A 95 3.64 -2.64 -19.65
N CYS A 96 4.06 -3.91 -19.58
CA CYS A 96 3.79 -4.89 -20.61
C CYS A 96 2.31 -5.30 -20.69
N MET A 97 1.56 -5.09 -19.60
CA MET A 97 0.11 -5.39 -19.53
C MET A 97 -0.76 -4.18 -19.85
N ASP A 98 -0.32 -2.98 -19.52
CA ASP A 98 -1.01 -1.72 -19.84
C ASP A 98 -1.08 -1.53 -21.36
N SER A 99 -2.23 -1.93 -21.95
CA SER A 99 -2.39 -2.01 -23.39
C SER A 99 -2.70 -0.66 -24.04
N ASP A 100 -3.32 0.25 -23.31
CA ASP A 100 -3.71 1.59 -23.77
C ASP A 100 -2.79 2.72 -23.27
N ASN A 101 -1.77 2.37 -22.43
CA ASN A 101 -0.79 3.28 -21.85
C ASN A 101 -1.42 4.40 -21.00
N ASP A 102 -2.48 4.09 -20.27
CA ASP A 102 -3.13 5.02 -19.35
C ASP A 102 -2.48 5.05 -17.96
N ASN A 103 -1.41 4.25 -17.74
CA ASN A 103 -0.69 4.03 -16.49
C ASN A 103 -1.54 3.35 -15.40
N LYS A 104 -2.52 2.57 -15.81
CA LYS A 104 -3.32 1.72 -14.94
C LYS A 104 -3.47 0.34 -15.57
N ILE A 105 -3.72 -0.64 -14.74
CA ILE A 105 -4.10 -1.97 -15.17
C ILE A 105 -5.57 -2.16 -14.85
N HIS A 106 -6.39 -2.36 -15.87
CA HIS A 106 -7.81 -2.67 -15.77
C HIS A 106 -8.07 -4.17 -15.94
N ILE A 107 -9.27 -4.63 -15.65
CA ILE A 107 -9.68 -6.04 -15.86
C ILE A 107 -9.43 -6.44 -17.32
N HIS A 108 -9.76 -5.57 -18.26
CA HIS A 108 -9.56 -5.82 -19.70
C HIS A 108 -8.09 -6.13 -20.02
N ASP A 109 -7.15 -5.37 -19.47
CA ASP A 109 -5.71 -5.59 -19.70
C ASP A 109 -5.26 -6.94 -19.16
N VAL A 110 -5.77 -7.33 -17.98
CA VAL A 110 -5.47 -8.64 -17.39
C VAL A 110 -6.02 -9.78 -18.24
N VAL A 111 -7.25 -9.64 -18.74
CA VAL A 111 -7.90 -10.66 -19.60
C VAL A 111 -7.16 -10.77 -20.93
N VAL A 112 -6.89 -9.66 -21.62
CA VAL A 112 -6.14 -9.65 -22.90
C VAL A 112 -4.73 -10.24 -22.71
N THR A 113 -4.09 -9.95 -21.59
CA THR A 113 -2.78 -10.53 -21.28
C THR A 113 -2.87 -12.03 -21.02
N ALA A 114 -3.92 -12.51 -20.34
CA ALA A 114 -4.16 -13.94 -20.14
C ALA A 114 -4.37 -14.67 -21.47
N ASP A 115 -5.21 -14.12 -22.33
CA ASP A 115 -5.47 -14.69 -23.65
C ASP A 115 -4.18 -14.74 -24.49
N TRP A 116 -3.37 -13.66 -24.46
CA TRP A 116 -2.08 -13.64 -25.13
C TRP A 116 -1.13 -14.71 -24.58
N LEU A 117 -1.01 -14.86 -23.24
CA LEU A 117 -0.18 -15.89 -22.63
C LEU A 117 -0.61 -17.31 -23.02
N CYS A 118 -1.92 -17.55 -23.13
CA CYS A 118 -2.47 -18.83 -23.59
C CYS A 118 -2.14 -19.12 -25.06
N THR A 119 -1.87 -18.11 -25.90
CA THR A 119 -1.38 -18.32 -27.27
C THR A 119 0.12 -18.58 -27.33
N MET A 120 0.90 -18.08 -26.36
CA MET A 120 2.36 -18.20 -26.31
C MET A 120 2.83 -19.49 -25.67
N LEU A 121 2.08 -20.05 -24.71
CA LEU A 121 2.45 -21.21 -23.90
C LEU A 121 1.59 -22.43 -24.24
N LYS A 122 2.19 -23.61 -24.23
CA LYS A 122 1.47 -24.89 -24.40
C LYS A 122 0.58 -25.20 -23.20
N ASP A 123 1.07 -24.93 -21.99
CA ASP A 123 0.32 -25.11 -20.74
C ASP A 123 0.49 -23.87 -19.83
N PRO A 124 -0.58 -23.07 -19.64
CA PRO A 124 -0.56 -21.94 -18.72
C PRO A 124 -0.28 -22.29 -17.24
N GLN A 125 -0.30 -23.59 -16.89
CA GLN A 125 0.04 -24.05 -15.54
C GLN A 125 1.45 -23.62 -15.11
N ILE A 126 2.38 -23.48 -16.05
CA ILE A 126 3.75 -23.08 -15.77
C ILE A 126 3.87 -21.68 -15.15
N LEU A 127 2.89 -20.80 -15.42
CA LEU A 127 2.85 -19.45 -14.87
C LEU A 127 2.75 -19.43 -13.32
N PHE A 128 2.29 -20.53 -12.72
CA PHE A 128 2.23 -20.66 -11.25
C PHE A 128 3.60 -20.91 -10.60
N GLU A 129 4.62 -21.27 -11.40
CA GLU A 129 5.99 -21.39 -10.90
C GLU A 129 6.62 -20.01 -10.58
N ALA A 130 6.06 -18.93 -11.16
CA ALA A 130 6.49 -17.55 -10.98
C ALA A 130 8.00 -17.34 -11.23
N LYS A 131 8.53 -17.92 -12.30
CA LYS A 131 9.94 -17.85 -12.68
C LYS A 131 10.14 -16.98 -13.92
N ALA A 132 11.25 -16.24 -13.95
CA ALA A 132 11.69 -15.48 -15.13
C ALA A 132 12.52 -16.36 -16.10
N SER A 133 12.14 -17.64 -16.23
CA SER A 133 12.80 -18.63 -17.09
C SER A 133 11.77 -19.60 -17.63
N LEU A 134 11.93 -20.03 -18.88
CA LEU A 134 11.05 -20.97 -19.55
C LEU A 134 11.87 -22.04 -20.27
N SER A 135 11.33 -23.27 -20.31
CA SER A 135 11.86 -24.30 -21.22
C SER A 135 11.38 -24.02 -22.64
N LEU A 136 12.23 -24.28 -23.62
CA LEU A 136 11.83 -24.21 -25.04
C LEU A 136 10.62 -25.12 -25.34
N ASP A 137 10.49 -26.23 -24.62
CA ASP A 137 9.38 -27.16 -24.77
C ASP A 137 8.03 -26.56 -24.34
N ASP A 138 8.01 -25.54 -23.48
CA ASP A 138 6.80 -24.91 -22.97
C ASP A 138 6.27 -23.80 -23.90
N ILE A 139 7.10 -23.33 -24.84
CA ILE A 139 6.75 -22.27 -25.77
C ILE A 139 5.96 -22.87 -26.94
N GLN A 140 4.78 -22.30 -27.23
CA GLN A 140 3.92 -22.74 -28.34
C GLN A 140 4.15 -21.92 -29.60
N ASP A 141 4.39 -20.62 -29.48
CA ASP A 141 4.55 -19.73 -30.63
C ASP A 141 5.91 -19.95 -31.32
N GLU A 142 5.85 -20.29 -32.64
CA GLU A 142 7.06 -20.60 -33.41
C GLU A 142 7.98 -19.38 -33.58
N SER A 143 7.44 -18.18 -33.62
CA SER A 143 8.21 -16.95 -33.80
C SER A 143 9.03 -16.63 -32.55
N VAL A 144 8.44 -16.80 -31.37
CA VAL A 144 9.11 -16.63 -30.07
C VAL A 144 10.10 -17.75 -29.84
N LEU A 145 9.75 -18.99 -30.21
CA LEU A 145 10.64 -20.15 -30.12
C LEU A 145 11.90 -19.98 -30.97
N ALA A 146 11.76 -19.46 -32.21
CA ALA A 146 12.90 -19.19 -33.07
C ALA A 146 13.86 -18.16 -32.48
N VAL A 147 13.35 -17.16 -31.77
CA VAL A 147 14.16 -16.15 -31.06
C VAL A 147 14.77 -16.69 -29.76
N ALA A 148 14.05 -17.56 -29.05
CA ALA A 148 14.50 -18.15 -27.78
C ALA A 148 15.60 -19.22 -27.98
N THR A 149 15.51 -20.01 -29.07
CA THR A 149 16.41 -21.15 -29.32
C THR A 149 17.91 -20.80 -29.29
N PRO A 150 18.39 -19.73 -29.95
CA PRO A 150 19.81 -19.36 -29.91
C PRO A 150 20.29 -18.84 -28.56
N LEU A 151 19.39 -18.41 -27.68
CA LEU A 151 19.69 -17.87 -26.36
C LEU A 151 19.62 -18.93 -25.26
N ALA A 152 18.98 -20.07 -25.53
CA ALA A 152 18.73 -21.08 -24.53
C ALA A 152 20.00 -21.82 -24.11
N VAL A 153 20.22 -21.93 -22.80
CA VAL A 153 21.26 -22.75 -22.19
C VAL A 153 20.59 -24.00 -21.61
N ASN A 154 21.02 -25.19 -22.07
CA ASN A 154 20.40 -26.47 -21.67
C ASN A 154 18.86 -26.55 -21.93
N GLY A 155 18.38 -25.90 -22.98
CA GLY A 155 16.98 -25.89 -23.34
C GLY A 155 16.11 -24.94 -22.50
N ILE A 156 16.72 -24.09 -21.66
CA ILE A 156 16.04 -23.08 -20.83
C ILE A 156 16.52 -21.71 -21.27
N VAL A 157 15.59 -20.77 -21.45
CA VAL A 157 15.86 -19.36 -21.72
C VAL A 157 15.47 -18.54 -20.48
N THR A 158 16.32 -17.58 -20.12
CA THR A 158 16.09 -16.69 -18.97
C THR A 158 15.97 -15.23 -19.40
N LEU A 159 15.39 -14.41 -18.56
CA LEU A 159 15.31 -12.96 -18.78
C LEU A 159 16.69 -12.31 -18.85
N GLU A 160 17.66 -12.83 -18.11
CA GLU A 160 19.07 -12.40 -18.12
C GLU A 160 19.71 -12.64 -19.50
N ASP A 161 19.43 -13.79 -20.12
CA ASP A 161 19.96 -14.13 -21.46
C ASP A 161 19.46 -13.12 -22.50
N VAL A 162 18.18 -12.76 -22.44
CA VAL A 162 17.58 -11.77 -23.35
C VAL A 162 18.20 -10.38 -23.12
N LYS A 163 18.33 -9.94 -21.88
CA LYS A 163 18.95 -8.65 -21.55
C LYS A 163 20.42 -8.61 -21.98
N THR A 164 21.12 -9.71 -21.81
CA THR A 164 22.52 -9.84 -22.26
C THR A 164 22.63 -9.80 -23.79
N ALA A 165 21.72 -10.46 -24.50
CA ALA A 165 21.68 -10.42 -25.96
C ALA A 165 21.42 -9.00 -26.50
N ILE A 166 20.50 -8.26 -25.91
CA ILE A 166 20.26 -6.85 -26.26
C ILE A 166 21.48 -5.99 -25.96
N ALA A 167 22.15 -6.21 -24.80
CA ALA A 167 23.34 -5.49 -24.41
C ALA A 167 24.54 -5.79 -25.33
N SER A 168 24.67 -7.03 -25.83
CA SER A 168 25.76 -7.41 -26.76
C SER A 168 25.66 -6.66 -28.08
N VAL A 169 24.45 -6.43 -28.60
CA VAL A 169 24.22 -5.62 -29.79
C VAL A 169 24.70 -4.17 -29.58
N ALA A 170 24.50 -3.61 -28.39
CA ALA A 170 25.00 -2.29 -28.04
C ALA A 170 26.54 -2.22 -28.00
N VAL A 171 27.21 -3.32 -27.64
CA VAL A 171 28.70 -3.42 -27.63
C VAL A 171 29.26 -3.61 -29.04
N GLU A 172 28.57 -4.35 -29.90
CA GLU A 172 28.96 -4.60 -31.30
C GLU A 172 28.70 -3.42 -32.25
N THR A 173 28.07 -2.34 -31.74
CA THR A 173 27.86 -1.15 -32.53
C THR A 173 29.15 -0.48 -32.97
N GLN A 174 29.15 0.11 -34.17
CA GLN A 174 30.31 0.78 -34.71
C GLN A 174 30.79 1.90 -33.79
N SER A 175 32.09 1.94 -33.53
CA SER A 175 32.71 3.03 -32.77
C SER A 175 32.70 4.33 -33.57
N VAL A 176 32.33 5.42 -32.91
CA VAL A 176 32.41 6.75 -33.52
C VAL A 176 33.89 7.07 -33.79
N PRO A 177 34.26 7.55 -35.01
CA PRO A 177 35.65 7.88 -35.33
C PRO A 177 36.17 8.99 -34.38
N GLU A 178 37.48 8.99 -34.17
CA GLU A 178 38.12 9.99 -33.33
C GLU A 178 37.90 11.42 -33.93
N ALA A 179 37.57 12.34 -33.08
CA ALA A 179 37.31 13.71 -33.52
C ALA A 179 38.57 14.35 -34.06
N PRO A 180 38.53 15.00 -35.24
CA PRO A 180 39.72 15.63 -35.85
C PRO A 180 40.28 16.77 -35.01
N TYR A 181 39.46 17.34 -34.12
CA TYR A 181 39.82 18.42 -33.21
C TYR A 181 39.12 18.23 -31.86
N SER A 182 39.63 18.89 -30.82
CA SER A 182 38.99 18.86 -29.51
C SER A 182 37.58 19.48 -29.57
N ALA A 183 36.71 19.06 -28.64
CA ALA A 183 35.31 19.54 -28.56
C ALA A 183 35.25 21.08 -28.42
N GLU A 184 36.22 21.68 -27.73
CA GLU A 184 36.35 23.13 -27.56
C GLU A 184 36.63 23.83 -28.87
N ILE A 185 37.54 23.28 -29.71
CA ILE A 185 37.88 23.81 -31.02
C ILE A 185 36.69 23.72 -31.98
N ILE A 186 36.01 22.58 -32.00
CA ILE A 186 34.80 22.38 -32.84
C ILE A 186 33.72 23.39 -32.45
N LYS A 187 33.52 23.59 -31.15
CA LYS A 187 32.56 24.58 -30.65
C LYS A 187 32.97 25.99 -31.05
N ALA A 188 34.22 26.37 -30.82
CA ALA A 188 34.73 27.72 -31.19
C ALA A 188 34.62 27.96 -32.71
N TYR A 189 34.90 26.95 -33.54
CA TYR A 189 34.70 27.01 -34.97
C TYR A 189 33.25 27.37 -35.34
N LYS A 190 32.28 26.67 -34.72
CA LYS A 190 30.84 26.92 -34.96
C LYS A 190 30.41 28.32 -34.49
N ASP A 191 30.84 28.71 -33.29
CA ASP A 191 30.49 30.02 -32.71
C ASP A 191 31.04 31.19 -33.53
N CYS A 192 32.21 31.03 -34.20
CA CYS A 192 32.84 32.05 -35.00
C CYS A 192 32.56 31.97 -36.50
N GLN A 193 31.84 30.95 -36.97
CA GLN A 193 31.66 30.63 -38.40
C GLN A 193 31.11 31.81 -39.23
N ASP A 194 30.09 32.49 -38.74
CA ASP A 194 29.47 33.61 -39.43
C ASP A 194 30.42 34.80 -39.54
N SER A 195 31.16 35.10 -38.48
CA SER A 195 32.14 36.19 -38.43
C SER A 195 33.30 35.95 -39.39
N TYR A 196 33.83 34.71 -39.47
CA TYR A 196 34.90 34.37 -40.41
C TYR A 196 34.40 34.42 -41.86
N ASN A 197 33.23 33.90 -42.16
CA ASN A 197 32.64 33.91 -43.49
C ASN A 197 32.42 35.36 -43.97
N GLN A 198 31.93 36.22 -43.08
CA GLN A 198 31.71 37.64 -43.38
C GLN A 198 33.05 38.35 -43.65
N TYR A 199 34.08 38.08 -42.84
CA TYR A 199 35.40 38.66 -43.04
C TYR A 199 35.97 38.30 -44.43
N PHE A 200 36.04 37.02 -44.79
CA PHE A 200 36.60 36.57 -46.06
C PHE A 200 35.76 37.03 -47.26
N ALA A 201 34.42 37.02 -47.12
CA ALA A 201 33.57 37.63 -48.16
C ALA A 201 33.87 39.09 -48.38
N THR A 202 34.10 39.89 -47.32
CA THR A 202 34.46 41.31 -47.43
C THR A 202 35.81 41.46 -48.05
N VAL A 203 36.81 40.63 -47.71
CA VAL A 203 38.17 40.69 -48.35
C VAL A 203 38.06 40.40 -49.83
N ARG A 204 37.28 39.45 -50.29
CA ARG A 204 37.04 39.15 -51.71
C ARG A 204 36.38 40.32 -52.43
N LEU A 205 35.36 40.97 -51.83
CA LEU A 205 34.70 42.14 -52.39
C LEU A 205 35.62 43.34 -52.42
N GLN A 206 36.53 43.49 -51.46
CA GLN A 206 37.54 44.51 -51.44
C GLN A 206 38.55 44.36 -52.60
N SER A 207 38.97 43.14 -52.94
CA SER A 207 39.91 42.83 -54.02
C SER A 207 39.39 43.28 -55.41
N ILE A 208 38.07 43.36 -55.57
CA ILE A 208 37.38 43.81 -56.78
C ILE A 208 36.79 45.24 -56.66
N GLY A 209 37.10 45.94 -55.57
CA GLY A 209 36.69 47.32 -55.37
C GLY A 209 35.24 47.57 -54.97
N LEU A 210 34.53 46.53 -54.54
CA LEU A 210 33.10 46.60 -54.16
C LEU A 210 32.84 46.77 -52.68
N ALA A 211 33.86 46.61 -51.82
CA ALA A 211 33.75 46.77 -50.37
C ALA A 211 35.03 47.33 -49.78
N THR A 212 34.95 47.89 -48.58
CA THR A 212 36.12 48.30 -47.77
C THR A 212 36.05 47.59 -46.43
N LEU A 213 37.16 46.99 -45.98
CA LEU A 213 37.26 46.42 -44.63
C LEU A 213 37.19 47.56 -43.60
N PRO A 214 36.45 47.47 -42.54
CA PRO A 214 36.49 48.39 -41.42
C PRO A 214 37.93 48.56 -40.89
N ALA A 215 38.31 49.76 -40.46
CA ALA A 215 39.66 50.02 -39.96
C ALA A 215 40.02 49.23 -38.67
N ASP A 216 39.03 48.73 -37.97
CA ASP A 216 39.10 47.91 -36.72
C ASP A 216 38.92 46.41 -36.96
N ALA A 217 38.84 45.97 -38.23
CA ALA A 217 38.71 44.57 -38.55
C ALA A 217 40.01 43.83 -38.20
N VAL A 218 39.88 42.89 -37.27
CA VAL A 218 40.98 41.98 -36.85
C VAL A 218 41.06 40.84 -37.86
N ALA A 219 42.23 40.69 -38.50
CA ALA A 219 42.47 39.54 -39.39
C ALA A 219 42.44 38.25 -38.61
N PRO A 220 41.72 37.20 -39.08
CA PRO A 220 41.80 35.89 -38.46
C PRO A 220 43.22 35.34 -38.57
N GLY A 221 43.66 34.61 -37.50
CA GLY A 221 45.00 34.03 -37.42
C GLY A 221 45.27 32.86 -38.38
N MET A 222 44.34 32.55 -39.31
CA MET A 222 44.46 31.50 -40.33
C MET A 222 44.00 32.00 -41.69
N THR A 223 44.47 31.32 -42.75
CA THR A 223 44.08 31.62 -44.12
C THR A 223 42.68 31.08 -44.42
N GLU A 224 42.04 31.66 -45.48
CA GLU A 224 40.73 31.17 -45.94
C GLU A 224 40.75 29.66 -46.30
N GLU A 225 41.85 29.19 -46.92
CA GLU A 225 42.02 27.77 -47.28
C GLU A 225 42.11 26.87 -46.05
N GLN A 226 42.89 27.29 -45.03
CA GLN A 226 42.97 26.55 -43.75
C GLN A 226 41.66 26.50 -43.04
N TYR A 227 40.88 27.59 -43.03
CA TYR A 227 39.56 27.64 -42.44
C TYR A 227 38.56 26.73 -43.18
N ALA A 228 38.59 26.73 -44.52
CA ALA A 228 37.73 25.88 -45.33
C ALA A 228 38.08 24.39 -45.16
N GLU A 229 39.41 24.04 -45.08
CA GLU A 229 39.84 22.68 -44.81
C GLU A 229 39.40 22.19 -43.42
N MET A 230 39.50 23.03 -42.41
CA MET A 230 39.00 22.76 -41.07
C MET A 230 37.50 22.49 -41.07
N GLY A 231 36.71 23.33 -41.74
CA GLY A 231 35.28 23.17 -41.91
C GLY A 231 34.90 21.89 -42.62
N LYS A 232 35.65 21.51 -43.65
CA LYS A 232 35.45 20.26 -44.35
C LYS A 232 35.68 19.04 -43.44
N LYS A 233 36.77 19.03 -42.68
CA LYS A 233 37.08 17.93 -41.72
C LYS A 233 36.04 17.81 -40.61
N ILE A 234 35.58 18.96 -40.08
CA ILE A 234 34.53 18.99 -39.07
C ILE A 234 33.20 18.46 -39.64
N SER A 235 32.81 18.93 -40.84
CA SER A 235 31.56 18.51 -41.50
C SER A 235 31.58 17.02 -41.86
N GLU A 236 32.70 16.46 -42.37
CA GLU A 236 32.88 15.04 -42.66
C GLU A 236 32.78 14.19 -41.39
N TYR A 237 33.43 14.66 -40.32
CA TYR A 237 33.34 13.99 -39.00
C TYR A 237 31.91 13.98 -38.47
N GLU A 238 31.23 15.15 -38.45
CA GLU A 238 29.86 15.25 -37.94
C GLU A 238 28.87 14.39 -38.75
N SER A 239 29.03 14.41 -40.07
CA SER A 239 28.20 13.55 -40.96
C SER A 239 28.44 12.07 -40.70
N SER A 240 29.69 11.65 -40.55
CA SER A 240 30.04 10.26 -40.24
C SER A 240 29.56 9.86 -38.86
N LYS A 241 29.73 10.73 -37.88
CA LYS A 241 29.24 10.54 -36.52
C LYS A 241 27.72 10.36 -36.49
N ALA A 242 26.98 11.27 -37.12
CA ALA A 242 25.52 11.21 -37.19
C ALA A 242 25.03 9.93 -37.91
N ALA A 243 25.69 9.53 -38.99
CA ALA A 243 25.37 8.29 -39.71
C ALA A 243 25.59 7.02 -38.84
N ILE A 244 26.72 6.97 -38.13
CA ILE A 244 27.04 5.84 -37.24
C ILE A 244 26.06 5.81 -36.05
N GLU A 245 25.81 6.94 -35.39
CA GLU A 245 24.86 7.03 -34.28
C GLU A 245 23.45 6.61 -34.72
N SER A 246 23.00 7.04 -35.91
CA SER A 246 21.72 6.63 -36.48
C SER A 246 21.68 5.13 -36.78
N SER A 247 22.75 4.56 -37.36
CA SER A 247 22.86 3.13 -37.64
C SER A 247 22.87 2.31 -36.36
N ASN A 248 23.61 2.74 -35.35
CA ASN A 248 23.66 2.08 -34.04
C ASN A 248 22.30 2.12 -33.33
N ALA A 249 21.61 3.26 -33.36
CA ALA A 249 20.26 3.39 -32.81
C ALA A 249 19.26 2.49 -33.54
N ALA A 250 19.36 2.38 -34.88
CA ALA A 250 18.51 1.51 -35.66
C ALA A 250 18.77 0.02 -35.35
N ALA A 251 20.02 -0.39 -35.21
CA ALA A 251 20.41 -1.76 -34.85
C ALA A 251 19.89 -2.13 -33.45
N LEU A 252 20.04 -1.25 -32.48
CA LEU A 252 19.54 -1.45 -31.12
C LEU A 252 18.00 -1.53 -31.10
N SER A 253 17.33 -0.66 -31.82
CA SER A 253 15.86 -0.68 -31.95
C SER A 253 15.34 -1.96 -32.63
N ALA A 254 16.05 -2.44 -33.65
CA ALA A 254 15.72 -3.71 -34.30
C ALA A 254 15.88 -4.89 -33.35
N ALA A 255 16.98 -4.96 -32.59
CA ALA A 255 17.20 -5.98 -31.59
C ALA A 255 16.13 -5.94 -30.48
N GLN A 256 15.84 -4.77 -29.92
CA GLN A 256 14.78 -4.60 -28.95
C GLN A 256 13.43 -5.07 -29.49
N SER A 257 13.09 -4.73 -30.74
CA SER A 257 11.85 -5.16 -31.39
C SER A 257 11.79 -6.68 -31.60
N GLN A 258 12.91 -7.31 -31.93
CA GLN A 258 13.03 -8.75 -32.11
C GLN A 258 12.83 -9.52 -30.80
N TYR A 259 13.46 -9.06 -29.71
CA TYR A 259 13.41 -9.74 -28.42
C TYR A 259 12.21 -9.35 -27.55
N LYS A 260 11.50 -8.26 -27.86
CA LYS A 260 10.37 -7.75 -27.08
C LYS A 260 9.27 -8.79 -26.76
N PRO A 261 8.82 -9.65 -27.69
CA PRO A 261 7.82 -10.66 -27.37
C PRO A 261 8.33 -11.70 -26.37
N LEU A 262 9.59 -12.13 -26.49
CA LEU A 262 10.23 -13.08 -25.57
C LEU A 262 10.47 -12.44 -24.20
N GLU A 263 10.95 -11.21 -24.15
CA GLU A 263 11.12 -10.45 -22.91
C GLU A 263 9.79 -10.28 -22.17
N LYS A 264 8.73 -9.88 -22.90
CA LYS A 264 7.35 -9.78 -22.38
C LYS A 264 6.89 -11.11 -21.80
N LEU A 265 7.10 -12.22 -22.51
CA LEU A 265 6.71 -13.55 -22.06
C LEU A 265 7.40 -13.95 -20.77
N LEU A 266 8.72 -13.73 -20.65
CA LEU A 266 9.50 -14.05 -19.46
C LEU A 266 9.13 -13.17 -18.25
N LEU A 267 8.90 -11.87 -18.46
CA LEU A 267 8.43 -10.96 -17.41
C LEU A 267 7.07 -11.38 -16.88
N LEU A 268 6.15 -11.72 -17.77
CA LEU A 268 4.80 -12.13 -17.39
C LEU A 268 4.78 -13.54 -16.79
N SER A 269 5.64 -14.45 -17.21
CA SER A 269 5.79 -15.78 -16.58
C SER A 269 6.18 -15.67 -15.11
N ARG A 270 6.93 -14.65 -14.74
CA ARG A 270 7.29 -14.37 -13.33
C ARG A 270 6.15 -13.71 -12.54
N ASP A 271 5.49 -12.71 -13.12
CA ASP A 271 4.71 -11.74 -12.35
C ASP A 271 3.18 -11.86 -12.54
N PHE A 272 2.70 -12.44 -13.66
CA PHE A 272 1.29 -12.45 -14.02
C PHE A 272 0.40 -13.14 -12.98
N CYS A 273 0.73 -14.35 -12.53
CA CYS A 273 -0.08 -15.07 -11.54
C CYS A 273 -0.13 -14.37 -10.19
N THR A 274 0.96 -13.70 -9.81
CA THR A 274 0.99 -12.91 -8.57
C THR A 274 0.04 -11.72 -8.67
N LEU A 275 0.05 -10.99 -9.80
CA LEU A 275 -0.90 -9.92 -10.04
C LEU A 275 -2.34 -10.46 -10.07
N LEU A 276 -2.61 -11.51 -10.84
CA LEU A 276 -3.93 -12.10 -11.03
C LEU A 276 -4.57 -12.52 -9.70
N ARG A 277 -3.83 -13.25 -8.84
CA ARG A 277 -4.33 -13.66 -7.53
C ARG A 277 -4.67 -12.48 -6.62
N ASN A 278 -3.90 -11.40 -6.70
CA ASN A 278 -4.20 -10.18 -5.96
C ASN A 278 -5.35 -9.39 -6.57
N PHE A 279 -5.49 -9.39 -7.90
CA PHE A 279 -6.56 -8.71 -8.61
C PHE A 279 -7.93 -9.36 -8.38
N VAL A 280 -8.00 -10.68 -8.56
CA VAL A 280 -9.28 -11.41 -8.43
C VAL A 280 -9.74 -11.46 -6.97
N SER A 281 -8.86 -11.70 -5.99
CA SER A 281 -9.34 -12.03 -4.64
C SER A 281 -8.46 -11.61 -3.47
N PHE A 282 -7.36 -10.90 -3.66
CA PHE A 282 -6.34 -10.65 -2.63
C PHE A 282 -5.86 -11.97 -1.98
N GLN A 283 -5.79 -13.05 -2.76
CA GLN A 283 -5.49 -14.39 -2.27
C GLN A 283 -4.18 -14.45 -1.51
N ASP A 284 -3.14 -13.82 -2.02
CA ASP A 284 -1.81 -13.82 -1.38
C ASP A 284 -1.81 -13.07 -0.04
N PHE A 285 -2.58 -11.98 0.07
CA PHE A 285 -2.70 -11.23 1.31
C PHE A 285 -3.29 -12.06 2.45
N TYR A 286 -4.32 -12.86 2.16
CA TYR A 286 -5.01 -13.64 3.19
C TYR A 286 -4.46 -15.06 3.38
N SER A 287 -3.78 -15.66 2.39
CA SER A 287 -3.37 -17.07 2.40
C SER A 287 -2.32 -17.41 3.45
N LYS A 288 -1.35 -16.55 3.65
CA LYS A 288 -0.24 -16.75 4.60
C LYS A 288 -0.65 -16.94 6.04
N ARG A 289 -1.68 -16.22 6.42
CA ARG A 289 -2.02 -15.99 7.81
C ARG A 289 -3.02 -17.01 8.34
N GLY A 290 -3.72 -17.68 7.45
CA GLY A 290 -4.49 -18.87 7.79
C GLY A 290 -3.62 -19.99 8.33
N LYS A 291 -2.42 -20.19 7.77
CA LYS A 291 -1.45 -21.20 8.23
C LYS A 291 -0.82 -20.83 9.58
N ALA A 292 -0.47 -19.57 9.80
CA ALA A 292 0.06 -19.07 11.06
C ALA A 292 -0.96 -19.18 12.22
N LEU A 293 -2.24 -18.89 11.95
CA LEU A 293 -3.33 -19.05 12.92
C LEU A 293 -3.59 -20.51 13.31
N LEU A 294 -3.31 -21.47 12.42
CA LEU A 294 -3.48 -22.91 12.67
C LEU A 294 -2.26 -23.56 13.34
N GLY A 295 -1.24 -22.78 13.73
CA GLY A 295 -0.04 -23.28 14.42
C GLY A 295 0.85 -24.19 13.57
N ARG A 296 0.66 -24.22 12.25
CA ARG A 296 1.50 -24.94 11.31
C ARG A 296 2.64 -24.00 10.88
N GLY A 297 3.86 -24.43 11.15
CA GLY A 297 5.11 -23.70 11.08
C GLY A 297 5.24 -22.62 10.00
N ALA A 298 5.82 -21.52 10.39
CA ALA A 298 5.95 -20.29 9.62
C ALA A 298 7.06 -20.34 8.54
N GLU A 299 7.46 -21.52 8.06
CA GLU A 299 8.57 -21.67 7.10
C GLU A 299 8.16 -21.56 5.64
N ASP A 300 6.88 -21.32 5.33
CA ASP A 300 6.48 -21.05 3.95
C ASP A 300 6.72 -19.58 3.61
N GLU A 301 7.72 -19.34 2.79
CA GLU A 301 7.98 -18.08 2.06
C GLU A 301 6.87 -17.76 1.06
N SER A 302 5.62 -17.70 1.51
CA SER A 302 4.55 -17.33 0.61
C SER A 302 4.65 -15.85 0.23
N PRO A 303 4.34 -15.46 -1.01
CA PRO A 303 4.56 -14.11 -1.53
C PRO A 303 3.76 -13.06 -0.77
N TRP A 304 4.34 -11.90 -0.52
CA TRP A 304 3.63 -10.74 0.03
C TRP A 304 2.61 -10.22 -1.00
N ALA A 305 1.54 -9.60 -0.53
CA ALA A 305 0.64 -8.91 -1.46
C ALA A 305 1.38 -7.77 -2.17
N ILE A 306 1.01 -7.54 -3.43
CA ILE A 306 1.70 -6.57 -4.30
C ILE A 306 1.64 -5.12 -3.80
N PHE A 307 0.72 -4.78 -2.91
CA PHE A 307 0.58 -3.47 -2.29
C PHE A 307 1.34 -3.32 -0.96
N GLN A 308 1.94 -4.39 -0.43
CA GLN A 308 2.69 -4.33 0.83
C GLN A 308 4.13 -3.91 0.57
N ALA A 309 4.46 -2.67 0.91
CA ALA A 309 5.75 -2.05 0.63
C ALA A 309 6.90 -2.52 1.54
N GLY A 310 6.60 -3.16 2.67
CA GLY A 310 7.63 -3.61 3.60
C GLY A 310 7.15 -3.67 5.05
N THR A 311 8.08 -3.51 5.99
CA THR A 311 7.83 -3.62 7.44
C THR A 311 8.32 -2.38 8.18
N LEU A 312 7.47 -1.74 8.96
CA LEU A 312 7.84 -0.64 9.86
C LEU A 312 8.13 -1.16 11.27
N ILE A 313 9.35 -0.93 11.77
CA ILE A 313 9.75 -1.24 13.14
C ILE A 313 9.59 0.01 14.00
N ILE A 314 8.69 -0.05 14.96
CA ILE A 314 8.42 1.06 15.88
C ILE A 314 7.97 0.53 17.26
N ASP A 315 8.52 1.04 18.33
CA ASP A 315 8.14 0.68 19.71
C ASP A 315 8.08 -0.84 19.97
N GLN A 316 9.13 -1.56 19.62
CA GLN A 316 9.25 -3.03 19.77
C GLN A 316 8.18 -3.81 19.00
N ARG A 317 7.67 -3.24 17.90
CA ARG A 317 6.69 -3.86 17.02
C ARG A 317 7.17 -3.81 15.60
N ALA A 318 6.80 -4.83 14.85
CA ALA A 318 6.95 -4.89 13.41
C ALA A 318 5.56 -4.82 12.76
N CYS A 319 5.27 -3.71 12.11
CA CYS A 319 4.04 -3.52 11.36
C CYS A 319 4.26 -4.00 9.91
N ASN A 320 3.70 -5.17 9.56
CA ASN A 320 3.90 -5.81 8.26
C ASN A 320 2.89 -5.34 7.20
N LEU A 321 1.84 -4.62 7.58
CA LEU A 321 0.93 -3.97 6.64
C LEU A 321 1.35 -2.52 6.46
N CYS A 322 2.31 -2.31 5.57
CA CYS A 322 2.77 -1.00 5.13
C CYS A 322 2.44 -0.82 3.65
N LEU A 323 1.85 0.32 3.29
CA LEU A 323 1.60 0.70 1.90
C LEU A 323 2.38 1.98 1.59
N GLN A 324 2.84 2.10 0.35
CA GLN A 324 3.36 3.36 -0.14
C GLN A 324 2.20 4.35 -0.30
N VAL A 325 2.42 5.63 0.03
CA VAL A 325 1.43 6.70 -0.12
C VAL A 325 1.77 7.50 -1.36
N SER A 326 0.87 7.48 -2.35
CA SER A 326 1.02 8.25 -3.58
C SER A 326 0.43 9.66 -3.46
N ASP A 327 -0.69 9.81 -2.72
CA ASP A 327 -1.41 11.08 -2.57
C ASP A 327 -1.90 11.24 -1.12
N MET A 328 -1.21 12.08 -0.37
CA MET A 328 -1.54 12.34 1.04
C MET A 328 -2.88 13.07 1.21
N ALA A 329 -3.32 13.84 0.22
CA ALA A 329 -4.61 14.53 0.30
C ALA A 329 -5.78 13.54 0.23
N LYS A 330 -5.72 12.58 -0.68
CA LYS A 330 -6.70 11.49 -0.77
C LYS A 330 -6.71 10.61 0.47
N HIS A 331 -5.51 10.26 0.99
CA HIS A 331 -5.39 9.51 2.24
C HIS A 331 -6.00 10.26 3.44
N ASN A 332 -5.90 11.57 3.50
CA ASN A 332 -6.50 12.36 4.58
C ASN A 332 -8.03 12.23 4.62
N VAL A 333 -8.66 12.07 3.46
CA VAL A 333 -10.12 11.95 3.34
C VAL A 333 -10.58 10.50 3.57
N GLN A 334 -9.94 9.53 2.92
CA GLN A 334 -10.43 8.15 2.86
C GLN A 334 -9.91 7.23 3.97
N ALA A 335 -8.68 7.45 4.43
CA ALA A 335 -8.07 6.56 5.41
C ALA A 335 -8.80 6.46 6.77
N PRO A 336 -9.48 7.49 7.30
CA PRO A 336 -10.28 7.36 8.51
C PRO A 336 -11.38 6.29 8.42
N ASP A 337 -11.93 6.05 7.21
CA ASP A 337 -13.00 5.08 6.96
C ASP A 337 -12.49 3.63 7.04
N SER A 338 -11.17 3.42 7.00
CA SER A 338 -10.57 2.09 7.16
C SER A 338 -10.83 1.46 8.54
N GLY A 339 -11.13 2.27 9.58
CA GLY A 339 -11.29 1.83 10.95
C GLY A 339 -10.02 1.28 11.61
N MET A 340 -8.85 1.38 10.96
CA MET A 340 -7.55 0.92 11.46
C MET A 340 -6.78 2.04 12.13
N PHE A 341 -5.90 1.69 13.09
CA PHE A 341 -4.90 2.60 13.62
C PHE A 341 -3.76 2.73 12.60
N LEU A 342 -3.54 3.96 12.10
CA LEU A 342 -2.61 4.21 11.00
C LEU A 342 -1.51 5.17 11.41
N ILE A 343 -0.29 4.83 11.03
CA ILE A 343 0.92 5.60 11.26
C ILE A 343 1.47 6.00 9.89
N TYR A 344 1.47 7.30 9.59
CA TYR A 344 2.10 7.85 8.39
C TYR A 344 3.52 8.24 8.69
N CYS A 345 4.45 7.77 7.89
CA CYS A 345 5.86 8.09 8.04
C CYS A 345 6.44 8.67 6.75
N GLN A 346 7.31 9.65 6.92
CA GLN A 346 8.24 10.09 5.89
C GLN A 346 9.49 9.24 6.02
N CYS A 347 9.82 8.49 4.97
CA CYS A 347 10.99 7.63 4.93
C CYS A 347 12.07 8.26 4.05
N THR A 348 13.33 8.20 4.52
CA THR A 348 14.50 8.70 3.78
C THR A 348 15.56 7.60 3.72
N LEU A 349 16.04 7.29 2.52
CA LEU A 349 17.14 6.34 2.33
C LEU A 349 18.47 7.09 2.50
N HIS A 350 19.22 6.73 3.55
CA HIS A 350 20.44 7.47 3.91
C HIS A 350 21.50 7.52 2.79
N LYS A 351 21.62 6.45 2.01
CA LYS A 351 22.65 6.32 0.95
C LYS A 351 22.41 7.23 -0.25
N THR A 352 21.17 7.41 -0.68
CA THR A 352 20.80 8.13 -1.91
C THR A 352 20.06 9.42 -1.65
N GLY A 353 19.57 9.65 -0.43
CA GLY A 353 18.70 10.78 -0.10
C GLY A 353 17.27 10.63 -0.68
N GLU A 354 16.94 9.49 -1.25
CA GLU A 354 15.62 9.20 -1.77
C GLU A 354 14.57 9.29 -0.66
N LYS A 355 13.41 9.86 -0.99
CA LYS A 355 12.31 10.05 -0.03
C LYS A 355 11.06 9.35 -0.52
N LYS A 356 10.38 8.64 0.38
CA LYS A 356 9.05 8.09 0.13
C LYS A 356 8.16 8.23 1.36
N GLN A 357 6.86 8.27 1.13
CA GLN A 357 5.87 8.26 2.21
C GLN A 357 5.22 6.90 2.29
N ILE A 358 5.02 6.43 3.52
CA ILE A 358 4.35 5.17 3.79
C ILE A 358 3.25 5.36 4.83
N VAL A 359 2.26 4.47 4.79
CA VAL A 359 1.27 4.28 5.85
C VAL A 359 1.38 2.86 6.39
N ALA A 360 1.59 2.74 7.69
CA ALA A 360 1.63 1.46 8.38
C ALA A 360 0.36 1.28 9.22
N ALA A 361 -0.28 0.12 9.13
CA ALA A 361 -1.42 -0.23 9.97
C ALA A 361 -0.93 -0.99 11.20
N MET A 362 -1.16 -0.43 12.38
CA MET A 362 -0.90 -1.10 13.64
C MET A 362 -2.18 -1.77 14.15
N THR A 363 -2.16 -3.09 14.27
CA THR A 363 -3.33 -3.90 14.60
C THR A 363 -3.29 -4.52 15.99
N VAL A 364 -2.12 -4.54 16.63
CA VAL A 364 -1.88 -5.07 17.98
C VAL A 364 -0.91 -4.19 18.75
N GLY A 365 -1.03 -4.16 20.07
CA GLY A 365 -0.08 -3.51 20.98
C GLY A 365 -0.63 -2.27 21.65
N ASP A 366 0.27 -1.47 22.26
CA ASP A 366 -0.04 -0.26 23.01
C ASP A 366 0.40 0.98 22.22
N ILE A 367 -0.44 2.00 22.22
CA ILE A 367 -0.22 3.25 21.48
C ILE A 367 0.39 4.37 22.33
N ARG A 368 0.65 4.14 23.63
CA ARG A 368 1.03 5.20 24.59
C ARG A 368 2.27 6.00 24.18
N ASN A 369 3.22 5.35 23.55
CA ASN A 369 4.49 5.97 23.17
C ASN A 369 4.52 6.48 21.71
N LEU A 370 3.44 6.32 20.97
CA LEU A 370 3.36 6.76 19.58
C LEU A 370 2.95 8.23 19.51
N LYS A 371 3.83 9.04 18.95
CA LYS A 371 3.63 10.49 18.78
C LYS A 371 4.17 10.92 17.42
N VAL A 372 3.62 11.99 16.87
CA VAL A 372 4.19 12.67 15.70
C VAL A 372 5.60 13.17 16.03
N GLY A 373 6.53 13.09 15.08
CA GLY A 373 7.94 13.39 15.25
C GLY A 373 8.77 12.23 15.85
N LYS A 374 8.17 11.04 16.05
CA LYS A 374 8.90 9.88 16.53
C LYS A 374 9.64 9.20 15.39
N ASN A 375 10.90 8.84 15.63
CA ASN A 375 11.71 8.08 14.69
C ASN A 375 11.41 6.59 14.74
N ALA A 376 11.48 5.94 13.59
CA ALA A 376 11.28 4.52 13.38
C ALA A 376 12.21 4.03 12.27
N LEU A 377 12.23 2.73 12.01
CA LEU A 377 12.98 2.13 10.92
C LEU A 377 12.02 1.38 9.99
N PHE A 378 12.12 1.65 8.71
CA PHE A 378 11.33 0.96 7.69
C PHE A 378 12.25 0.08 6.83
N TYR A 379 11.92 -1.19 6.71
CA TYR A 379 12.56 -2.13 5.79
C TYR A 379 11.65 -2.35 4.59
N ASP A 380 12.16 -2.05 3.40
CA ASP A 380 11.45 -2.39 2.18
C ASP A 380 11.59 -3.89 1.82
N ARG A 381 10.93 -4.32 0.76
CA ARG A 381 10.97 -5.73 0.32
C ARG A 381 12.31 -6.16 -0.28
N GLN A 382 13.17 -5.20 -0.61
CA GLN A 382 14.54 -5.44 -1.08
C GLN A 382 15.55 -5.53 0.07
N GLY A 383 15.06 -5.38 1.32
CA GLY A 383 15.89 -5.42 2.52
C GLY A 383 16.68 -4.13 2.78
N ARG A 384 16.36 -3.03 2.08
CA ARG A 384 16.97 -1.73 2.35
C ARG A 384 16.35 -1.10 3.57
N ASP A 385 17.19 -0.48 4.40
CA ASP A 385 16.83 0.22 5.61
C ASP A 385 16.59 1.71 5.33
N TRP A 386 15.43 2.20 5.74
CA TRP A 386 14.99 3.59 5.59
C TRP A 386 14.77 4.20 6.95
N GLU A 387 15.33 5.37 7.18
CA GLU A 387 14.99 6.18 8.34
C GLU A 387 13.57 6.72 8.18
N ALA A 388 12.69 6.40 9.13
CA ALA A 388 11.30 6.78 9.09
C ALA A 388 10.95 7.73 10.23
N GLU A 389 10.31 8.84 9.94
CA GLU A 389 9.76 9.78 10.93
C GLU A 389 8.24 9.80 10.84
N VAL A 390 7.57 9.70 11.99
CA VAL A 390 6.11 9.74 12.07
C VAL A 390 5.61 11.16 11.83
N VAL A 391 4.91 11.38 10.72
CA VAL A 391 4.35 12.70 10.35
C VAL A 391 2.89 12.85 10.74
N LYS A 392 2.13 11.73 10.80
CA LYS A 392 0.71 11.76 11.15
C LYS A 392 0.25 10.43 11.74
N ILE A 393 -0.71 10.49 12.64
CA ILE A 393 -1.37 9.32 13.22
C ILE A 393 -2.88 9.47 13.06
N ILE A 394 -3.57 8.40 12.62
CA ILE A 394 -5.03 8.29 12.67
C ILE A 394 -5.36 7.34 13.82
N ASP A 395 -5.93 7.91 14.87
CA ASP A 395 -6.23 7.17 16.11
C ASP A 395 -7.56 6.43 16.00
N ASN A 396 -7.49 5.12 15.80
CA ASN A 396 -8.60 4.19 15.89
C ASN A 396 -8.30 3.12 16.94
N PRO A 397 -9.32 2.54 17.60
CA PRO A 397 -9.09 1.54 18.64
C PRO A 397 -8.42 0.29 18.06
N ILE A 398 -7.37 -0.19 18.76
CA ILE A 398 -6.66 -1.42 18.40
C ILE A 398 -7.28 -2.63 19.12
N SER A 399 -7.75 -2.44 20.36
CA SER A 399 -8.37 -3.49 21.17
C SER A 399 -9.51 -2.96 22.04
N ILE A 400 -10.40 -3.86 22.45
CA ILE A 400 -11.51 -3.53 23.38
C ILE A 400 -10.94 -3.12 24.74
N GLY A 401 -9.87 -3.77 25.22
CA GLY A 401 -9.22 -3.42 26.50
C GLY A 401 -8.66 -2.00 26.48
N GLN A 402 -8.08 -1.57 25.37
CA GLN A 402 -7.63 -0.19 25.21
C GLN A 402 -8.79 0.81 25.22
N ALA A 403 -9.91 0.47 24.61
CA ALA A 403 -11.10 1.29 24.60
C ALA A 403 -11.73 1.43 26.00
N PHE A 404 -11.64 0.40 26.84
CA PHE A 404 -12.06 0.47 28.24
C PHE A 404 -11.31 1.56 28.99
N TRP A 405 -9.98 1.66 28.81
CA TRP A 405 -9.15 2.65 29.49
C TRP A 405 -9.13 4.03 28.82
N SER A 406 -9.66 4.14 27.60
CA SER A 406 -9.65 5.38 26.81
C SER A 406 -10.26 6.60 27.51
N PRO A 407 -11.46 6.51 28.16
CA PRO A 407 -12.06 7.66 28.84
C PRO A 407 -11.18 8.18 29.99
N TYR A 408 -10.59 7.27 30.76
CA TYR A 408 -9.73 7.62 31.92
C TYR A 408 -8.41 8.24 31.47
N ARG A 409 -7.85 7.75 30.36
CA ARG A 409 -6.63 8.31 29.78
C ARG A 409 -6.86 9.74 29.28
N LYS A 410 -7.96 9.98 28.54
CA LYS A 410 -8.33 11.32 28.06
C LYS A 410 -8.56 12.30 29.22
N LEU A 411 -9.17 11.82 30.31
CA LEU A 411 -9.33 12.62 31.52
C LEU A 411 -7.97 12.95 32.14
N GLY A 412 -7.07 11.97 32.25
CA GLY A 412 -5.70 12.19 32.74
C GLY A 412 -4.90 13.19 31.89
N GLU A 413 -4.97 13.08 30.56
CA GLU A 413 -4.34 14.00 29.63
C GLU A 413 -4.92 15.42 29.76
N TRP A 414 -6.23 15.55 29.93
CA TRP A 414 -6.91 16.83 30.15
C TRP A 414 -6.44 17.48 31.47
N VAL A 415 -6.40 16.73 32.57
CA VAL A 415 -5.91 17.21 33.88
C VAL A 415 -4.43 17.62 33.78
N THR A 416 -3.60 16.81 33.15
CA THR A 416 -2.18 17.13 32.93
C THR A 416 -2.02 18.38 32.06
N GLY A 417 -2.86 18.54 31.03
CA GLY A 417 -2.90 19.73 30.19
C GLY A 417 -3.26 21.00 30.97
N LEU A 418 -4.22 20.91 31.91
CA LEU A 418 -4.55 22.01 32.83
C LEU A 418 -3.39 22.37 33.77
N ILE A 419 -2.75 21.36 34.34
CA ILE A 419 -1.59 21.54 35.22
C ILE A 419 -0.44 22.20 34.46
N ASN A 420 -0.11 21.70 33.26
CA ASN A 420 0.95 22.24 32.43
C ASN A 420 0.66 23.67 31.96
N LYS A 421 -0.60 24.01 31.60
CA LYS A 421 -1.00 25.39 31.30
C LYS A 421 -0.80 26.30 32.55
N SER A 422 -1.24 25.86 33.69
CA SER A 422 -1.08 26.62 34.95
C SER A 422 0.39 26.77 35.34
N ALA A 423 1.22 25.75 35.07
CA ALA A 423 2.66 25.82 35.32
C ALA A 423 3.33 26.79 34.32
N ALA A 424 3.02 26.70 33.02
CA ALA A 424 3.57 27.58 31.99
C ALA A 424 3.14 29.06 32.20
N GLU A 425 1.92 29.31 32.68
CA GLU A 425 1.45 30.65 33.03
C GLU A 425 2.18 31.21 34.26
N LYS A 426 2.46 30.36 35.26
CA LYS A 426 3.27 30.74 36.44
C LYS A 426 4.73 30.99 36.05
N GLU A 427 5.28 30.19 35.17
CA GLU A 427 6.66 30.35 34.67
C GLU A 427 6.81 31.61 33.83
N LYS A 428 5.85 31.92 32.93
CA LYS A 428 5.80 33.21 32.23
C LYS A 428 5.68 34.39 33.15
N LYS A 429 4.77 34.35 34.13
CA LYS A 429 4.66 35.45 35.13
C LYS A 429 5.92 35.61 35.94
N SER A 430 6.57 34.51 36.31
CA SER A 430 7.87 34.56 37.04
C SER A 430 8.99 35.11 36.16
N PHE A 431 8.99 34.80 34.85
CA PHE A 431 9.97 35.29 33.89
C PHE A 431 9.72 36.78 33.57
N ASP A 432 8.46 37.19 33.41
CA ASP A 432 8.07 38.59 33.20
C ASP A 432 8.36 39.45 34.42
N ASP A 433 8.10 38.96 35.64
CA ASP A 433 8.45 39.62 36.89
C ASP A 433 9.98 39.73 37.10
N MET A 434 10.74 38.72 36.68
CA MET A 434 12.19 38.71 36.74
C MET A 434 12.81 39.67 35.70
N THR A 435 12.23 39.71 34.50
CA THR A 435 12.64 40.63 33.41
C THR A 435 12.28 42.07 33.76
N ALA A 436 11.10 42.30 34.34
CA ALA A 436 10.69 43.63 34.81
C ALA A 436 11.57 44.12 36.00
N LYS A 437 12.01 43.24 36.88
CA LYS A 437 12.98 43.58 37.97
C LYS A 437 14.38 43.84 37.42
N LEU A 438 14.80 43.18 36.36
CA LEU A 438 16.09 43.46 35.69
C LEU A 438 16.06 44.75 34.88
N GLN A 439 14.92 45.10 34.23
CA GLN A 439 14.76 46.37 33.52
C GLN A 439 14.58 47.57 34.45
N SER A 440 13.99 47.38 35.62
CA SER A 440 13.84 48.47 36.62
C SER A 440 15.13 48.90 37.32
N SER A 441 16.25 48.21 37.09
CA SER A 441 17.55 48.56 37.63
C SER A 441 18.42 49.35 36.64
N THR A 442 17.98 49.65 35.42
CA THR A 442 18.83 50.27 34.42
C THR A 442 18.33 51.61 33.82
N ASP A 443 17.10 52.06 34.08
CA ASP A 443 16.66 53.36 33.56
C ASP A 443 15.70 54.09 34.51
N LYS A 444 16.24 55.13 35.14
CA LYS A 444 15.48 56.29 35.58
C LYS A 444 15.39 57.26 34.40
N SER A 445 14.29 57.28 33.65
CA SER A 445 13.78 58.48 32.99
C SER A 445 12.46 58.17 32.27
N ALA A 446 11.43 58.83 32.78
CA ALA A 446 10.24 59.38 32.11
C ALA A 446 9.57 58.62 30.94
N ASP A 447 8.40 58.13 31.04
CA ASP A 447 7.12 58.77 30.67
C ASP A 447 6.02 57.72 30.41
N LYS A 448 4.87 57.95 31.01
CA LYS A 448 3.50 57.46 30.84
C LYS A 448 3.17 55.98 30.66
N PRO A 449 2.23 55.47 31.46
CA PRO A 449 1.71 54.09 31.40
C PRO A 449 0.66 53.95 30.32
N ALA A 450 0.87 53.00 29.38
CA ALA A 450 -0.19 52.50 28.56
C ALA A 450 -1.13 51.63 29.41
N THR A 451 -2.37 52.02 29.49
CA THR A 451 -3.48 51.30 30.15
C THR A 451 -3.57 49.88 29.61
N PRO A 452 -3.61 48.84 30.48
CA PRO A 452 -3.93 47.48 30.03
C PRO A 452 -5.36 47.44 29.56
N ALA A 453 -5.61 46.82 28.40
CA ALA A 453 -6.98 46.57 27.90
C ALA A 453 -7.78 45.83 28.98
N PRO A 454 -9.04 46.22 29.24
CA PRO A 454 -9.83 45.65 30.31
C PRO A 454 -10.05 44.14 30.03
N PHE A 455 -9.63 43.36 30.99
CA PHE A 455 -9.87 41.93 31.05
C PHE A 455 -11.37 41.68 31.04
N ASP A 456 -11.89 41.01 30.01
CA ASP A 456 -13.31 40.79 29.78
C ASP A 456 -13.87 39.77 30.78
N ILE A 457 -14.12 40.27 31.99
CA ILE A 457 -14.64 39.51 33.15
C ILE A 457 -15.96 38.81 32.81
N ALA A 458 -16.73 39.36 31.86
CA ALA A 458 -18.03 38.83 31.47
C ALA A 458 -17.92 37.47 30.70
N LYS A 459 -16.89 37.31 29.86
CA LYS A 459 -16.64 36.04 29.19
C LYS A 459 -16.14 34.95 30.14
N PHE A 460 -15.35 35.32 31.14
CA PHE A 460 -14.90 34.37 32.16
C PHE A 460 -15.98 34.03 33.19
N ALA A 461 -16.87 34.98 33.53
CA ALA A 461 -18.01 34.70 34.42
C ALA A 461 -18.94 33.63 33.86
N GLY A 462 -19.19 33.64 32.54
CA GLY A 462 -19.98 32.59 31.85
C GLY A 462 -19.31 31.21 31.90
N ILE A 463 -17.96 31.14 31.71
CA ILE A 463 -17.22 29.89 31.80
C ILE A 463 -17.19 29.37 33.24
N PHE A 464 -16.97 30.24 34.24
CA PHE A 464 -16.99 29.86 35.65
C PHE A 464 -18.38 29.46 36.13
N ALA A 465 -19.45 30.11 35.62
CA ALA A 465 -20.81 29.72 35.90
C ALA A 465 -21.15 28.35 35.30
N ALA A 466 -20.72 28.08 34.05
CA ALA A 466 -20.88 26.77 33.41
C ALA A 466 -20.12 25.67 34.14
N ILE A 467 -18.86 25.94 34.55
CA ILE A 467 -18.06 25.03 35.35
C ILE A 467 -18.66 24.83 36.74
N GLY A 468 -19.16 25.89 37.38
CA GLY A 468 -19.83 25.83 38.67
C GLY A 468 -21.14 25.02 38.62
N MET A 469 -21.94 25.17 37.55
CA MET A 469 -23.13 24.33 37.31
C MET A 469 -22.76 22.88 37.05
N ALA A 470 -21.71 22.62 36.25
CA ALA A 470 -21.24 21.29 36.00
C ALA A 470 -20.69 20.61 37.27
N ILE A 471 -19.93 21.34 38.10
CA ILE A 471 -19.45 20.85 39.38
C ILE A 471 -20.62 20.67 40.37
N GLY A 472 -21.58 21.57 40.37
CA GLY A 472 -22.82 21.46 41.15
C GLY A 472 -23.67 20.24 40.76
N ALA A 473 -23.85 20.01 39.48
CA ALA A 473 -24.54 18.82 38.97
C ALA A 473 -23.77 17.51 39.29
N ILE A 474 -22.43 17.52 39.17
CA ILE A 474 -21.60 16.41 39.61
C ILE A 474 -21.66 16.23 41.12
N GLY A 475 -21.70 17.32 41.89
CA GLY A 475 -21.83 17.29 43.37
C GLY A 475 -23.16 16.69 43.80
N THR A 476 -24.28 17.10 43.20
CA THR A 476 -25.63 16.54 43.48
C THR A 476 -25.74 15.09 43.04
N PHE A 477 -25.16 14.74 41.90
CA PHE A 477 -25.05 13.35 41.47
C PHE A 477 -24.20 12.50 42.41
N LEU A 478 -23.06 13.04 42.87
CA LEU A 478 -22.18 12.36 43.80
C LEU A 478 -22.81 12.19 45.20
N THR A 479 -23.52 13.19 45.70
CA THR A 479 -24.26 13.08 46.99
C THR A 479 -25.45 12.13 46.86
N GLY A 480 -26.17 12.11 45.73
CA GLY A 480 -27.18 11.09 45.43
C GLY A 480 -26.58 9.69 45.45
N LEU A 481 -25.47 9.49 44.72
CA LEU A 481 -24.72 8.23 44.72
C LEU A 481 -24.23 7.83 46.13
N LEU A 482 -23.70 8.75 46.91
CA LEU A 482 -23.21 8.45 48.25
C LEU A 482 -24.36 8.07 49.21
N ASN A 483 -25.53 8.66 49.07
CA ASN A 483 -26.70 8.27 49.83
C ASN A 483 -27.22 6.88 49.42
N GLU A 484 -27.29 6.60 48.10
CA GLU A 484 -27.61 5.27 47.58
C GLU A 484 -26.59 4.22 48.04
N VAL A 485 -25.29 4.56 48.00
CA VAL A 485 -24.23 3.68 48.50
C VAL A 485 -24.39 3.45 50.00
N GLY A 486 -24.77 4.48 50.77
CA GLY A 486 -25.05 4.37 52.19
C GLY A 486 -26.23 3.44 52.51
N GLU A 487 -27.30 3.52 51.74
CA GLU A 487 -28.42 2.59 51.82
C GLU A 487 -28.08 1.17 51.34
N MET A 488 -27.34 1.05 50.22
CA MET A 488 -26.85 -0.24 49.73
C MET A 488 -25.85 -0.90 50.69
N ALA A 489 -25.02 -0.11 51.37
CA ALA A 489 -24.10 -0.63 52.38
C ALA A 489 -24.82 -1.27 53.59
N LYS A 490 -26.05 -0.86 53.89
CA LYS A 490 -26.92 -1.51 54.89
C LYS A 490 -27.37 -2.90 54.42
N ASN A 491 -27.44 -3.14 53.09
CA ASN A 491 -27.80 -4.43 52.49
C ASN A 491 -26.63 -5.39 52.32
N GLY A 492 -25.41 -5.03 52.76
CA GLY A 492 -24.23 -5.87 52.72
C GLY A 492 -23.05 -5.19 51.98
N TRP A 493 -21.84 -5.45 52.44
CA TRP A 493 -20.60 -4.85 51.94
C TRP A 493 -20.31 -5.10 50.45
N TRP A 494 -21.00 -6.06 49.81
CA TRP A 494 -20.95 -6.37 48.37
C TRP A 494 -21.50 -5.28 47.47
N ALA A 495 -22.39 -4.45 47.97
CA ALA A 495 -23.01 -3.39 47.20
C ALA A 495 -21.99 -2.37 46.70
N ILE A 496 -20.95 -2.10 47.50
CA ILE A 496 -19.90 -1.12 47.15
C ILE A 496 -19.06 -1.59 45.94
N PRO A 497 -18.47 -2.80 45.92
CA PRO A 497 -17.75 -3.28 44.73
C PRO A 497 -18.63 -3.37 43.47
N THR A 498 -19.88 -3.80 43.63
CA THR A 498 -20.82 -3.88 42.52
C THR A 498 -21.11 -2.51 41.93
N LEU A 499 -21.34 -1.51 42.78
CA LEU A 499 -21.55 -0.13 42.33
C LEU A 499 -20.32 0.43 41.58
N ILE A 500 -19.11 0.20 42.11
CA ILE A 500 -17.87 0.62 41.43
C ILE A 500 -17.77 -0.02 40.04
N VAL A 501 -18.03 -1.32 39.91
CA VAL A 501 -18.03 -2.03 38.62
C VAL A 501 -19.11 -1.46 37.69
N CYS A 502 -20.31 -1.19 38.17
CA CYS A 502 -21.39 -0.58 37.38
C CYS A 502 -21.00 0.81 36.85
N ILE A 503 -20.39 1.66 37.70
CA ILE A 503 -19.93 2.99 37.31
C ILE A 503 -18.80 2.86 36.25
N LEU A 504 -17.84 1.97 36.47
CA LEU A 504 -16.78 1.72 35.49
C LEU A 504 -17.33 1.25 34.14
N LEU A 505 -18.31 0.33 34.17
CA LEU A 505 -18.96 -0.16 32.95
C LEU A 505 -19.84 0.93 32.29
N ALA A 506 -20.52 1.76 33.06
CA ALA A 506 -21.31 2.87 32.51
C ALA A 506 -20.44 3.90 31.79
N ILE A 507 -19.25 4.22 32.33
CA ILE A 507 -18.29 5.14 31.72
C ILE A 507 -17.59 4.50 30.51
N SER A 508 -17.13 3.24 30.63
CA SER A 508 -16.32 2.57 29.61
C SER A 508 -17.16 1.80 28.59
N GLY A 509 -18.40 1.40 28.93
CA GLY A 509 -19.26 0.59 28.10
C GLY A 509 -19.50 1.17 26.70
N PRO A 510 -19.92 2.43 26.55
CA PRO A 510 -20.11 3.05 25.25
C PRO A 510 -18.85 3.01 24.38
N SER A 511 -17.67 3.30 24.97
CA SER A 511 -16.39 3.28 24.26
C SER A 511 -15.98 1.87 23.83
N MET A 512 -16.27 0.85 24.66
CA MET A 512 -16.04 -0.55 24.32
C MET A 512 -16.92 -1.03 23.17
N ILE A 513 -18.21 -0.66 23.17
CA ILE A 513 -19.15 -1.01 22.10
C ILE A 513 -18.71 -0.37 20.78
N LEU A 514 -18.40 0.92 20.79
CA LEU A 514 -17.92 1.63 19.60
C LEU A 514 -16.59 1.00 19.08
N ALA A 515 -15.68 0.66 19.96
CA ALA A 515 -14.44 -0.02 19.59
C ALA A 515 -14.72 -1.40 19.00
N TRP A 516 -15.61 -2.19 19.60
CA TRP A 516 -15.99 -3.50 19.07
C TRP A 516 -16.60 -3.39 17.67
N MET A 517 -17.48 -2.41 17.44
CA MET A 517 -18.05 -2.15 16.12
C MET A 517 -16.99 -1.77 15.10
N LYS A 518 -16.05 -0.86 15.45
CA LYS A 518 -14.95 -0.44 14.57
C LYS A 518 -14.00 -1.60 14.27
N LEU A 519 -13.63 -2.41 15.28
CA LEU A 519 -12.74 -3.54 15.11
C LEU A 519 -13.29 -4.61 14.15
N ARG A 520 -14.61 -4.77 14.08
CA ARG A 520 -15.27 -5.69 13.14
C ARG A 520 -15.38 -5.15 11.72
N LYS A 521 -15.34 -3.81 11.56
CA LYS A 521 -15.49 -3.12 10.27
C LYS A 521 -14.16 -2.63 9.68
N ARG A 522 -13.01 -3.08 10.23
CA ARG A 522 -11.71 -2.71 9.66
C ARG A 522 -11.63 -3.15 8.21
N ASN A 523 -11.33 -2.20 7.31
CA ASN A 523 -11.29 -2.43 5.88
C ASN A 523 -10.03 -1.81 5.28
N LEU A 524 -9.32 -2.57 4.44
CA LEU A 524 -8.15 -2.10 3.72
C LEU A 524 -8.52 -1.29 2.46
N ALA A 525 -9.71 -1.52 1.89
CA ALA A 525 -10.12 -0.91 0.63
C ALA A 525 -9.99 0.63 0.58
N PRO A 526 -10.35 1.42 1.64
CA PRO A 526 -10.18 2.87 1.61
C PRO A 526 -8.72 3.32 1.45
N LEU A 527 -7.75 2.58 1.99
CA LEU A 527 -6.33 2.88 1.85
C LEU A 527 -5.84 2.63 0.42
N LEU A 528 -6.29 1.54 -0.20
CA LEU A 528 -5.95 1.21 -1.58
C LEU A 528 -6.61 2.19 -2.55
N ASN A 529 -7.90 2.55 -2.33
CA ASN A 529 -8.58 3.55 -3.12
C ASN A 529 -7.88 4.93 -3.06
N ALA A 530 -7.36 5.31 -1.88
CA ALA A 530 -6.58 6.53 -1.73
C ALA A 530 -5.28 6.51 -2.56
N ASN A 531 -4.72 5.33 -2.81
CA ASN A 531 -3.58 5.11 -3.71
C ASN A 531 -3.97 4.95 -5.19
N GLY A 532 -5.22 5.22 -5.56
CA GLY A 532 -5.66 5.18 -6.95
C GLY A 532 -6.12 3.81 -7.45
N TRP A 533 -6.28 2.83 -6.57
CA TRP A 533 -6.93 1.57 -6.90
C TRP A 533 -8.44 1.77 -7.03
N ALA A 534 -9.09 0.93 -7.81
CA ALA A 534 -10.54 0.81 -7.85
C ALA A 534 -10.93 -0.54 -7.21
N ILE A 535 -11.30 -0.51 -5.93
CA ILE A 535 -11.65 -1.71 -5.18
C ILE A 535 -13.15 -1.93 -5.20
N ASN A 536 -13.57 -3.10 -5.69
CA ASN A 536 -14.97 -3.48 -5.85
C ASN A 536 -15.56 -4.23 -4.65
N ALA A 537 -14.72 -4.80 -3.78
CA ALA A 537 -15.16 -5.59 -2.63
C ALA A 537 -14.40 -5.22 -1.36
N ASP A 538 -15.08 -5.30 -0.20
CA ASP A 538 -14.46 -5.04 1.09
C ASP A 538 -13.28 -5.97 1.37
N ALA A 539 -12.16 -5.40 1.80
CA ALA A 539 -10.98 -6.13 2.26
C ALA A 539 -10.92 -6.11 3.80
N ILE A 540 -11.72 -6.98 4.43
CA ILE A 540 -11.92 -6.96 5.88
C ILE A 540 -10.66 -7.47 6.62
N VAL A 541 -10.21 -6.69 7.60
CA VAL A 541 -9.12 -7.04 8.50
C VAL A 541 -9.72 -7.43 9.86
N SER A 542 -10.14 -8.68 10.01
CA SER A 542 -10.68 -9.22 11.26
C SER A 542 -9.66 -9.10 12.41
N VAL A 543 -10.11 -9.15 13.66
CA VAL A 543 -9.22 -9.06 14.83
C VAL A 543 -8.18 -10.18 14.81
N MET A 544 -8.58 -11.41 14.49
CA MET A 544 -7.67 -12.55 14.42
C MET A 544 -6.63 -12.39 13.30
N PHE A 545 -7.07 -11.99 12.12
CA PHE A 545 -6.18 -11.72 11.00
C PHE A 545 -5.28 -10.50 11.30
N GLY A 546 -5.80 -9.45 11.91
CA GLY A 546 -5.03 -8.29 12.34
C GLY A 546 -3.88 -8.65 13.28
N ASN A 547 -4.10 -9.59 14.20
CA ASN A 547 -3.04 -10.05 15.12
C ASN A 547 -1.81 -10.63 14.42
N THR A 548 -1.94 -11.05 13.16
CA THR A 548 -0.82 -11.52 12.34
C THR A 548 -0.15 -10.43 11.50
N LEU A 549 -0.73 -9.21 11.48
CA LEU A 549 -0.21 -8.06 10.72
C LEU A 549 0.79 -7.20 11.51
N THR A 550 0.78 -7.32 12.84
CA THR A 550 1.71 -6.61 13.72
C THR A 550 2.32 -7.60 14.69
N ASP A 551 3.62 -7.80 14.59
CA ASP A 551 4.38 -8.67 15.47
C ASP A 551 4.92 -7.85 16.64
N GLN A 552 4.83 -8.40 17.86
CA GLN A 552 5.40 -7.79 19.05
C GLN A 552 6.70 -8.49 19.41
N ALA A 553 7.69 -7.73 19.93
CA ALA A 553 8.92 -8.31 20.42
C ALA A 553 8.62 -9.34 21.52
N GLN A 554 9.06 -10.56 21.30
CA GLN A 554 9.01 -11.63 22.30
C GLN A 554 10.34 -11.65 23.04
N PHE A 555 10.30 -11.35 24.33
CA PHE A 555 11.50 -11.49 25.15
C PHE A 555 11.76 -12.97 25.40
N PRO A 556 13.01 -13.44 25.25
CA PRO A 556 13.37 -14.79 25.64
C PRO A 556 12.96 -14.99 27.10
N ILE A 557 12.34 -16.11 27.40
CA ILE A 557 12.00 -16.46 28.79
C ILE A 557 13.34 -16.69 29.49
N LEU A 558 13.93 -15.61 29.97
CA LEU A 558 15.03 -15.70 30.91
C LEU A 558 14.45 -16.40 32.13
N LYS A 559 15.00 -17.56 32.50
CA LYS A 559 14.75 -18.21 33.79
C LYS A 559 15.35 -17.37 34.92
N ILE A 560 15.11 -16.06 34.92
CA ILE A 560 15.35 -15.22 36.06
C ILE A 560 14.27 -15.64 37.04
N LYS A 561 14.66 -16.30 38.13
CA LYS A 561 13.80 -16.41 39.32
C LYS A 561 13.34 -14.98 39.62
N LYS A 562 12.14 -14.60 39.11
CA LYS A 562 11.50 -13.41 39.65
C LYS A 562 11.52 -13.58 41.17
N PRO A 563 11.99 -12.59 41.93
CA PRO A 563 11.85 -12.66 43.35
C PRO A 563 10.38 -12.97 43.59
N GLY A 564 10.13 -14.18 44.07
CA GLY A 564 8.75 -14.66 44.25
C GLY A 564 8.09 -13.66 45.18
N LEU A 565 6.82 -13.32 44.89
CA LEU A 565 6.03 -12.51 45.82
C LEU A 565 6.34 -12.93 47.25
N SER A 566 6.64 -11.97 48.10
CA SER A 566 6.88 -12.22 49.52
C SER A 566 5.76 -13.09 50.08
N LYS A 567 6.02 -13.89 51.08
CA LYS A 567 4.97 -14.72 51.70
C LYS A 567 3.70 -13.92 51.99
N GLY A 568 3.83 -12.64 52.41
CA GLY A 568 2.70 -11.73 52.57
C GLY A 568 1.96 -11.38 51.28
N GLY A 569 2.66 -11.18 50.13
CA GLY A 569 2.05 -10.90 48.85
C GLY A 569 1.26 -12.12 48.30
N LYS A 570 1.76 -13.35 48.49
CA LYS A 570 1.02 -14.57 48.17
C LYS A 570 -0.23 -14.75 49.01
N TRP A 571 -0.13 -14.43 50.30
CA TRP A 571 -1.26 -14.42 51.23
C TRP A 571 -2.31 -13.36 50.84
N ALA A 572 -1.90 -12.16 50.47
CA ALA A 572 -2.79 -11.09 50.03
C ALA A 572 -3.56 -11.47 48.77
N ILE A 573 -2.88 -12.10 47.77
CA ILE A 573 -3.53 -12.59 46.56
C ILE A 573 -4.48 -13.77 46.86
N ALA A 574 -4.08 -14.69 47.74
CA ALA A 574 -4.95 -15.80 48.15
C ALA A 574 -6.21 -15.29 48.88
N VAL A 575 -6.05 -14.34 49.79
CA VAL A 575 -7.17 -13.69 50.50
C VAL A 575 -8.07 -12.94 49.49
N ALA A 576 -7.49 -12.20 48.55
CA ALA A 576 -8.28 -11.51 47.51
C ALA A 576 -9.04 -12.52 46.62
N ALA A 577 -8.40 -13.62 46.24
CA ALA A 577 -9.05 -14.67 45.46
C ALA A 577 -10.19 -15.38 46.22
N ILE A 578 -9.98 -15.67 47.53
CA ILE A 578 -11.00 -16.21 48.41
C ILE A 578 -12.16 -15.22 48.57
N LEU A 579 -11.85 -13.93 48.77
CA LEU A 579 -12.86 -12.89 48.86
C LEU A 579 -13.69 -12.78 47.56
N VAL A 580 -13.06 -12.82 46.40
CA VAL A 580 -13.75 -12.86 45.09
C VAL A 580 -14.59 -14.13 44.95
N GLY A 581 -14.07 -15.30 45.37
CA GLY A 581 -14.81 -16.57 45.32
C GLY A 581 -16.03 -16.58 46.22
N ILE A 582 -15.89 -16.08 47.45
CA ILE A 582 -17.01 -15.89 48.39
C ILE A 582 -18.01 -14.90 47.76
N ALA A 583 -17.53 -13.86 47.06
CA ALA A 583 -18.34 -12.88 46.36
C ALA A 583 -19.26 -13.54 45.35
N VAL A 584 -18.69 -14.29 44.47
CA VAL A 584 -19.44 -14.99 43.43
C VAL A 584 -20.42 -15.97 44.05
N ALA A 585 -20.03 -16.72 45.10
CA ALA A 585 -20.90 -17.67 45.77
C ALA A 585 -22.11 -17.01 46.43
N VAL A 586 -21.94 -15.87 47.09
CA VAL A 586 -23.04 -15.14 47.72
C VAL A 586 -24.01 -14.56 46.68
N VAL A 587 -23.46 -13.99 45.58
CA VAL A 587 -24.29 -13.48 44.47
C VAL A 587 -25.11 -14.63 43.83
N THR A 588 -24.49 -15.78 43.64
CA THR A 588 -25.24 -16.96 43.11
C THR A 588 -26.30 -17.46 44.07
N LEU A 589 -26.01 -17.55 45.37
CA LEU A 589 -26.98 -17.92 46.37
C LEU A 589 -28.11 -16.90 46.50
N TYR A 590 -27.82 -15.62 46.44
CA TYR A 590 -28.82 -14.56 46.46
C TYR A 590 -29.72 -14.59 45.22
N LEU A 591 -29.18 -14.79 44.05
CA LEU A 591 -29.94 -14.95 42.80
C LEU A 591 -30.74 -16.26 42.79
N CYS A 592 -30.25 -17.34 43.34
CA CYS A 592 -30.99 -18.59 43.53
C CYS A 592 -32.07 -18.44 44.62
N GLY A 593 -31.78 -17.75 45.74
CA GLY A 593 -32.74 -17.47 46.81
C GLY A 593 -33.92 -16.61 46.36
N LEU A 594 -33.68 -15.60 45.55
CA LEU A 594 -34.74 -14.80 44.92
C LEU A 594 -35.62 -15.60 43.95
N ARG A 595 -35.05 -16.60 43.25
CA ARG A 595 -35.86 -17.49 42.39
C ARG A 595 -36.71 -18.49 43.21
N VAL A 596 -36.24 -18.90 44.36
CA VAL A 596 -37.01 -19.80 45.23
C VAL A 596 -38.19 -19.05 45.87
N CYS A 597 -38.03 -17.80 46.28
CA CYS A 597 -39.13 -16.98 46.77
C CYS A 597 -40.19 -16.61 45.68
N ALA A 598 -39.76 -16.46 44.43
CA ALA A 598 -40.66 -16.16 43.30
C ALA A 598 -41.46 -17.38 42.81
N CYS A 599 -41.10 -18.61 43.24
CA CYS A 599 -41.86 -19.84 42.96
C CYS A 599 -42.84 -20.23 44.08
N PHE A 600 -42.90 -19.47 45.18
CA PHE A 600 -43.81 -19.67 46.31
C PHE A 600 -44.85 -18.55 46.52
N ILE A 601 -44.94 -17.61 45.60
CA ILE A 601 -46.04 -16.68 45.43
C ILE A 601 -46.67 -16.94 44.05
#